data_fd8fbd4502284af870aac866d63c17d8
#
_entry.id   fd8fbd4502284af870aac866d63c17d8
#
_cell.length_a   1.000
_cell.length_b   1.000
_cell.length_c   1.000
_cell.angle_alpha   90.00
_cell.angle_beta   90.00
_cell.angle_gamma   90.00
#
_symmetry.space_group_name_H-M   'P 1'
#
loop_
_entity.id
_entity.type
_entity.pdbx_description
1 polymer ?
#
loop_
_entity_poly.entity_id
_entity_poly.type
_entity_poly.pdbx_seq_one_letter_code
_entity_poly.pdbx_strand_id
1 'polypeptide(L)'
;MSDKETNDEIEVISERLQAATTIDSTQQQQQQQQQQQQQQQQQQQQQGKSSRRNSNNGGTRQPVDSKKSCLASTTSSTMDNYVLVRNIPELNLPEKIILVIDTVREQQCTPFKLGTGATFSPLYMIKRVVENFVGAKSTIQPGVHEYALMSLDSRGATWLCDYTNNIKTVVSHLEGITEDVPDEEQKTYDLGQLFEAIHARITTPAINQPMFVSRVILIYGRSNSIPKFHTGQKYLDNLTENPCFFLDVLFVHEPASDDNMCEAVYAEIAALDTTSYSYIFEVGRNPAKLHDNMAKLLAHPLQRPLQKDAFYTFISSTVTQEVHTNV
;
A
#
# COMPACT_ATOMS: atom_id res chain seq x y z
N MET A 1 -3.95 10.85 46.17
CA MET A 1 -2.58 11.23 45.74
C MET A 1 -2.21 10.61 44.39
N SER A 2 -2.94 9.62 43.94
CA SER A 2 -2.70 8.87 42.67
C SER A 2 -3.10 9.64 41.40
N ASP A 3 -4.14 10.48 41.46
CA ASP A 3 -4.72 11.08 40.23
C ASP A 3 -3.94 12.35 39.75
N LYS A 4 -3.03 12.86 40.51
CA LYS A 4 -2.22 14.02 40.17
C LYS A 4 -0.95 13.62 39.39
N GLU A 5 -0.35 12.49 39.78
CA GLU A 5 0.85 11.96 39.08
C GLU A 5 0.52 11.48 37.63
N THR A 6 -0.67 10.91 37.44
CA THR A 6 -1.10 10.45 36.09
C THR A 6 -1.41 11.62 35.15
N ASN A 7 -1.92 12.76 35.64
CA ASN A 7 -2.17 13.93 34.78
C ASN A 7 -0.86 14.62 34.36
N ASP A 8 0.12 14.72 35.26
CA ASP A 8 1.43 15.32 34.93
C ASP A 8 2.20 14.48 33.91
N GLU A 9 2.08 13.15 33.94
CA GLU A 9 2.68 12.26 32.93
C GLU A 9 1.99 12.40 31.54
N ILE A 10 0.67 12.56 31.48
CA ILE A 10 -0.08 12.77 30.23
C ILE A 10 0.28 14.11 29.58
N GLU A 11 0.45 15.16 30.37
CA GLU A 11 0.83 16.48 29.86
C GLU A 11 2.27 16.47 29.28
N VAL A 12 3.22 15.84 29.97
CA VAL A 12 4.59 15.64 29.48
C VAL A 12 4.66 14.80 28.19
N ILE A 13 3.81 13.79 28.06
CA ILE A 13 3.74 12.97 26.83
C ILE A 13 3.14 13.80 25.68
N SER A 14 2.13 14.63 25.95
CA SER A 14 1.51 15.51 24.96
C SER A 14 2.48 16.56 24.43
N GLU A 15 3.25 17.22 25.29
CA GLU A 15 4.29 18.18 24.90
C GLU A 15 5.42 17.53 24.08
N ARG A 16 5.82 16.31 24.43
CA ARG A 16 6.85 15.56 23.68
C ARG A 16 6.37 15.15 22.30
N LEU A 17 5.08 14.79 22.15
CA LEU A 17 4.47 14.49 20.85
C LEU A 17 4.40 15.73 19.95
N GLN A 18 4.06 16.91 20.51
CA GLN A 18 4.04 18.16 19.76
C GLN A 18 5.45 18.58 19.32
N ALA A 19 6.46 18.43 20.17
CA ALA A 19 7.85 18.74 19.82
C ALA A 19 8.39 17.80 18.72
N ALA A 20 8.06 16.51 18.76
CA ALA A 20 8.48 15.54 17.74
C ALA A 20 7.87 15.84 16.36
N THR A 21 6.59 16.25 16.30
CA THR A 21 5.92 16.65 15.05
C THR A 21 6.53 17.92 14.44
N THR A 22 7.03 18.83 15.27
CA THR A 22 7.64 20.09 14.80
C THR A 22 9.02 19.87 14.18
N ILE A 23 9.80 18.92 14.69
CA ILE A 23 11.15 18.60 14.18
C ILE A 23 11.02 17.89 12.82
N ASP A 24 10.04 16.99 12.67
CA ASP A 24 9.83 16.24 11.42
C ASP A 24 9.38 17.15 10.26
N SER A 25 8.54 18.15 10.54
CA SER A 25 8.11 19.15 9.56
C SER A 25 9.27 20.02 9.05
N THR A 26 10.27 20.32 9.89
CA THR A 26 11.43 21.12 9.49
C THR A 26 12.39 20.33 8.59
N GLN A 27 12.58 19.04 8.84
CA GLN A 27 13.40 18.18 7.99
C GLN A 27 12.74 17.91 6.62
N GLN A 28 11.42 17.74 6.56
CA GLN A 28 10.70 17.61 5.31
C GLN A 28 10.78 18.87 4.45
N GLN A 29 10.71 20.07 5.05
CA GLN A 29 10.90 21.32 4.32
C GLN A 29 12.28 21.44 3.69
N GLN A 30 13.32 21.03 4.39
CA GLN A 30 14.69 21.06 3.84
C GLN A 30 14.86 20.07 2.67
N GLN A 31 14.27 18.88 2.77
CA GLN A 31 14.31 17.91 1.65
C GLN A 31 13.52 18.40 0.43
N GLN A 32 12.37 19.03 0.60
CA GLN A 32 11.61 19.60 -0.51
C GLN A 32 12.35 20.75 -1.20
N GLN A 33 13.04 21.61 -0.46
CA GLN A 33 13.86 22.66 -1.06
C GLN A 33 15.02 22.10 -1.89
N GLN A 34 15.67 21.04 -1.42
CA GLN A 34 16.74 20.38 -2.19
C GLN A 34 16.20 19.73 -3.46
N GLN A 35 15.03 19.10 -3.43
CA GLN A 35 14.41 18.51 -4.62
C GLN A 35 14.00 19.57 -5.66
N GLN A 36 13.46 20.71 -5.21
CA GLN A 36 13.11 21.81 -6.10
C GLN A 36 14.35 22.42 -6.79
N GLN A 37 15.46 22.57 -6.07
CA GLN A 37 16.72 23.04 -6.66
C GLN A 37 17.27 22.06 -7.70
N GLN A 38 17.18 20.75 -7.46
CA GLN A 38 17.61 19.75 -8.44
C GLN A 38 16.72 19.75 -9.70
N GLN A 39 15.40 19.92 -9.57
CA GLN A 39 14.49 20.02 -10.70
C GLN A 39 14.76 21.28 -11.55
N GLN A 40 15.04 22.43 -10.92
CA GLN A 40 15.39 23.65 -11.64
C GLN A 40 16.72 23.51 -12.41
N GLN A 41 17.71 22.84 -11.85
CA GLN A 41 18.97 22.56 -12.55
C GLN A 41 18.78 21.61 -13.76
N GLN A 42 17.90 20.61 -13.65
CA GLN A 42 17.59 19.72 -14.77
C GLN A 42 16.83 20.44 -15.91
N GLN A 43 15.92 21.36 -15.58
CA GLN A 43 15.20 22.15 -16.58
C GLN A 43 16.14 23.13 -17.32
N GLN A 44 17.10 23.75 -16.65
CA GLN A 44 18.10 24.60 -17.27
C GLN A 44 19.04 23.81 -18.21
N GLN A 45 19.39 22.58 -17.87
CA GLN A 45 20.19 21.71 -18.76
C GLN A 45 19.42 21.23 -20.00
N GLN A 46 18.11 21.08 -19.93
CA GLN A 46 17.29 20.73 -21.09
C GLN A 46 17.05 21.90 -22.04
N GLN A 47 16.90 23.12 -21.53
CA GLN A 47 16.79 24.33 -22.36
C GLN A 47 18.10 24.66 -23.10
N GLY A 48 19.25 24.37 -22.52
CA GLY A 48 20.56 24.55 -23.18
C GLY A 48 20.83 23.59 -24.35
N LYS A 49 20.13 22.45 -24.43
CA LYS A 49 20.28 21.48 -25.54
C LYS A 49 19.35 21.73 -26.73
N SER A 50 18.29 22.51 -26.55
CA SER A 50 17.30 22.82 -27.60
C SER A 50 17.76 23.90 -28.59
N SER A 51 18.72 24.75 -28.22
CA SER A 51 19.17 25.89 -29.06
C SER A 51 20.26 25.56 -30.07
N ARG A 52 20.67 24.30 -30.22
CA ARG A 52 21.79 23.92 -31.13
C ARG A 52 21.39 23.01 -32.30
N ARG A 53 20.13 22.92 -32.67
CA ARG A 53 19.71 22.16 -33.85
C ARG A 53 18.65 22.92 -34.66
N ASN A 54 19.06 23.97 -35.36
CA ASN A 54 18.34 24.47 -36.54
C ASN A 54 19.28 25.32 -37.40
N SER A 55 19.95 24.67 -38.32
CA SER A 55 20.36 25.29 -39.60
C SER A 55 20.75 24.21 -40.60
N ASN A 56 20.19 24.34 -41.80
CA ASN A 56 20.42 23.66 -43.07
C ASN A 56 19.54 22.46 -43.37
N ASN A 57 18.67 22.48 -44.34
CA ASN A 57 18.76 22.75 -45.74
C ASN A 57 17.40 22.63 -46.41
N GLY A 58 17.16 23.50 -47.37
CA GLY A 58 15.97 23.52 -48.20
C GLY A 58 16.00 22.51 -49.36
N GLY A 59 14.83 22.28 -49.96
CA GLY A 59 14.67 21.47 -51.18
C GLY A 59 13.23 21.16 -51.50
N THR A 60 12.69 21.91 -52.41
CA THR A 60 11.39 21.93 -53.10
C THR A 60 10.97 20.61 -53.71
N ARG A 61 9.69 20.23 -53.66
CA ARG A 61 8.72 19.95 -54.75
C ARG A 61 7.56 19.05 -54.30
N GLN A 62 6.35 19.53 -54.58
CA GLN A 62 5.06 18.80 -54.66
C GLN A 62 4.85 18.23 -56.08
N PRO A 63 3.64 17.67 -56.40
CA PRO A 63 2.88 16.56 -55.87
C PRO A 63 2.60 15.53 -56.99
N VAL A 64 1.99 14.34 -56.75
CA VAL A 64 1.02 13.71 -57.63
C VAL A 64 0.26 12.56 -56.92
N ASP A 65 -1.06 12.52 -57.20
CA ASP A 65 -2.07 11.54 -56.86
C ASP A 65 -1.80 10.12 -57.33
N SER A 66 -2.36 9.10 -56.66
CA SER A 66 -3.34 8.16 -57.19
C SER A 66 -3.41 6.82 -56.42
N LYS A 67 -4.59 6.55 -55.89
CA LYS A 67 -5.42 5.33 -55.86
C LYS A 67 -4.82 3.93 -55.93
N LYS A 68 -5.40 3.11 -55.04
CA LYS A 68 -5.87 1.69 -55.15
C LYS A 68 -5.07 0.64 -54.39
N SER A 69 -5.78 0.18 -53.34
CA SER A 69 -6.20 -1.22 -53.05
C SER A 69 -5.15 -2.34 -53.15
N CYS A 70 -4.93 -3.06 -52.08
CA CYS A 70 -5.33 -4.45 -51.87
C CYS A 70 -4.72 -5.01 -50.57
N LEU A 71 -5.52 -5.84 -49.95
CA LEU A 71 -5.28 -6.69 -48.80
C LEU A 71 -3.90 -7.36 -48.77
N ALA A 72 -3.26 -7.32 -47.60
CA ALA A 72 -2.49 -8.45 -47.10
C ALA A 72 -2.51 -8.38 -45.54
N SER A 73 -3.20 -9.33 -44.99
CA SER A 73 -3.21 -9.66 -43.55
C SER A 73 -1.82 -10.01 -43.08
N THR A 74 -1.33 -9.22 -42.14
CA THR A 74 -0.23 -9.63 -41.26
C THR A 74 -0.73 -9.46 -39.83
N THR A 75 -1.07 -10.58 -39.24
CA THR A 75 -1.36 -10.72 -37.81
C THR A 75 -0.10 -10.42 -37.03
N SER A 76 0.07 -9.19 -36.58
CA SER A 76 0.92 -8.86 -35.44
C SER A 76 0.02 -8.90 -34.22
N SER A 77 0.15 -9.94 -33.42
CA SER A 77 -0.44 -10.03 -32.09
C SER A 77 0.19 -8.99 -31.18
N THR A 78 -0.35 -7.78 -31.20
CA THR A 78 -0.23 -6.85 -30.08
C THR A 78 -1.11 -7.43 -28.99
N MET A 79 -0.50 -7.93 -27.93
CA MET A 79 -1.20 -8.17 -26.67
C MET A 79 -1.70 -6.80 -26.20
N ASP A 80 -2.89 -6.42 -26.62
CA ASP A 80 -3.63 -5.34 -25.99
C ASP A 80 -3.89 -5.79 -24.55
N ASN A 81 -3.19 -5.18 -23.61
CA ASN A 81 -3.53 -5.22 -22.21
C ASN A 81 -4.94 -4.64 -22.07
N TYR A 82 -5.94 -5.51 -22.12
CA TYR A 82 -7.30 -5.15 -21.73
C TYR A 82 -7.28 -4.86 -20.24
N VAL A 83 -7.07 -3.59 -19.89
CA VAL A 83 -7.42 -3.09 -18.59
C VAL A 83 -8.92 -3.37 -18.44
N LEU A 84 -9.28 -4.32 -17.60
CA LEU A 84 -10.67 -4.59 -17.24
C LEU A 84 -11.23 -3.30 -16.63
N VAL A 85 -11.86 -2.48 -17.46
CA VAL A 85 -12.57 -1.30 -16.97
C VAL A 85 -13.73 -1.82 -16.14
N ARG A 86 -13.61 -1.69 -14.83
CA ARG A 86 -14.70 -2.04 -13.91
C ARG A 86 -15.85 -1.07 -14.15
N ASN A 87 -16.88 -1.46 -14.87
CA ASN A 87 -18.13 -0.73 -15.01
C ASN A 87 -19.01 -0.84 -13.76
N ILE A 88 -18.40 -0.78 -12.57
CA ILE A 88 -19.13 -0.74 -11.31
C ILE A 88 -19.25 0.72 -10.93
N PRO A 89 -20.47 1.25 -10.66
CA PRO A 89 -20.64 2.61 -10.19
C PRO A 89 -19.86 2.81 -8.89
N GLU A 90 -19.42 4.06 -8.66
CA GLU A 90 -18.77 4.48 -7.41
C GLU A 90 -19.74 4.34 -6.25
N LEU A 91 -19.86 3.12 -5.73
CA LEU A 91 -20.76 2.78 -4.64
C LEU A 91 -20.00 2.78 -3.33
N ASN A 92 -20.61 3.33 -2.30
CA ASN A 92 -20.13 3.24 -0.94
C ASN A 92 -20.71 1.98 -0.27
N LEU A 93 -20.24 0.82 -0.73
CA LEU A 93 -20.68 -0.48 -0.21
C LEU A 93 -19.98 -0.83 1.10
N PRO A 94 -20.61 -1.63 1.98
CA PRO A 94 -19.91 -2.26 3.08
C PRO A 94 -18.67 -3.02 2.60
N GLU A 95 -17.58 -2.95 3.37
CA GLU A 95 -16.39 -3.75 3.09
C GLU A 95 -16.30 -4.93 4.06
N LYS A 96 -16.07 -6.12 3.53
CA LYS A 96 -15.64 -7.30 4.30
C LYS A 96 -14.13 -7.43 4.13
N ILE A 97 -13.40 -7.02 5.16
CA ILE A 97 -11.95 -6.87 5.13
C ILE A 97 -11.29 -8.03 5.85
N ILE A 98 -10.43 -8.76 5.15
CA ILE A 98 -9.53 -9.76 5.73
C ILE A 98 -8.16 -9.11 5.93
N LEU A 99 -7.73 -9.01 7.16
CA LEU A 99 -6.39 -8.57 7.53
C LEU A 99 -5.52 -9.80 7.68
N VAL A 100 -4.52 -9.93 6.81
CA VAL A 100 -3.57 -11.06 6.82
C VAL A 100 -2.23 -10.54 7.30
N ILE A 101 -1.74 -11.06 8.42
CA ILE A 101 -0.50 -10.61 9.06
C ILE A 101 0.54 -11.71 9.00
N ASP A 102 1.66 -11.42 8.35
CA ASP A 102 2.83 -12.27 8.40
C ASP A 102 3.50 -12.18 9.77
N THR A 103 3.65 -13.32 10.42
CA THR A 103 4.17 -13.43 11.79
C THR A 103 5.61 -13.92 11.84
N VAL A 104 6.16 -14.33 10.69
CA VAL A 104 7.52 -14.88 10.63
C VAL A 104 8.53 -13.79 10.94
N ARG A 105 9.38 -14.09 11.90
CA ARG A 105 10.57 -13.31 12.22
C ARG A 105 11.78 -13.96 11.60
N GLU A 106 12.37 -13.30 10.62
CA GLU A 106 13.64 -13.73 10.00
C GLU A 106 14.81 -13.52 10.98
N GLN A 107 15.92 -14.27 10.77
CA GLN A 107 17.12 -14.18 11.61
C GLN A 107 17.69 -12.76 11.66
N GLN A 108 17.76 -12.10 10.50
CA GLN A 108 18.05 -10.67 10.41
C GLN A 108 16.76 -9.90 10.53
N CYS A 109 16.49 -9.34 11.69
CA CYS A 109 15.28 -8.59 11.96
C CYS A 109 15.62 -7.24 12.57
N THR A 110 15.69 -6.21 11.73
CA THR A 110 15.95 -4.83 12.15
C THR A 110 14.68 -4.23 12.79
N PRO A 111 14.76 -3.69 14.01
CA PRO A 111 13.63 -3.04 14.65
C PRO A 111 13.31 -1.69 13.98
N PHE A 112 12.07 -1.26 14.08
CA PHE A 112 11.68 0.12 13.80
C PHE A 112 12.26 1.04 14.88
N LYS A 113 12.84 2.16 14.46
CA LYS A 113 13.39 3.18 15.37
C LYS A 113 12.58 4.48 15.26
N LEU A 114 12.01 4.92 16.36
CA LEU A 114 11.32 6.21 16.44
C LEU A 114 12.31 7.36 16.56
N GLY A 115 11.86 8.57 16.23
CA GLY A 115 12.65 9.80 16.42
C GLY A 115 13.10 10.05 17.86
N THR A 116 12.38 9.49 18.83
CA THR A 116 12.75 9.50 20.26
C THR A 116 13.91 8.57 20.63
N GLY A 117 14.34 7.71 19.69
CA GLY A 117 15.32 6.66 19.91
C GLY A 117 14.73 5.33 20.39
N ALA A 118 13.44 5.27 20.73
CA ALA A 118 12.78 4.00 21.07
C ALA A 118 12.73 3.04 19.87
N THR A 119 12.90 1.75 20.15
CA THR A 119 12.88 0.69 19.12
C THR A 119 11.77 -0.31 19.38
N PHE A 120 11.14 -0.78 18.31
CA PHE A 120 10.01 -1.73 18.35
C PHE A 120 10.18 -2.81 17.31
N SER A 121 9.76 -4.05 17.62
CA SER A 121 9.77 -5.13 16.64
C SER A 121 8.83 -4.84 15.47
N PRO A 122 9.08 -5.40 14.28
CA PRO A 122 8.19 -5.24 13.13
C PRO A 122 6.77 -5.69 13.43
N LEU A 123 6.57 -6.84 14.05
CA LEU A 123 5.24 -7.33 14.41
C LEU A 123 4.51 -6.38 15.35
N TYR A 124 5.22 -5.81 16.34
CA TYR A 124 4.62 -4.81 17.23
C TYR A 124 4.10 -3.60 16.44
N MET A 125 4.93 -3.05 15.53
CA MET A 125 4.55 -1.89 14.71
C MET A 125 3.40 -2.23 13.75
N ILE A 126 3.42 -3.42 13.15
CA ILE A 126 2.33 -3.91 12.29
C ILE A 126 1.02 -4.00 13.09
N LYS A 127 1.03 -4.58 14.29
CA LYS A 127 -0.15 -4.65 15.16
C LYS A 127 -0.73 -3.26 15.45
N ARG A 128 0.12 -2.27 15.75
CA ARG A 128 -0.30 -0.90 16.02
C ARG A 128 -0.95 -0.22 14.81
N VAL A 129 -0.38 -0.37 13.60
CA VAL A 129 -0.99 0.24 12.40
C VAL A 129 -2.29 -0.45 11.99
N VAL A 130 -2.40 -1.76 12.20
CA VAL A 130 -3.65 -2.51 11.97
C VAL A 130 -4.74 -2.08 12.96
N GLU A 131 -4.42 -1.97 14.25
CA GLU A 131 -5.34 -1.45 15.27
C GLU A 131 -5.84 -0.05 14.91
N ASN A 132 -4.93 0.87 14.54
CA ASN A 132 -5.27 2.21 14.11
C ASN A 132 -6.15 2.21 12.85
N PHE A 133 -5.84 1.36 11.87
CA PHE A 133 -6.64 1.22 10.65
C PHE A 133 -8.07 0.77 10.96
N VAL A 134 -8.23 -0.29 11.75
CA VAL A 134 -9.55 -0.82 12.12
C VAL A 134 -10.36 0.21 12.92
N GLY A 135 -9.71 0.89 13.88
CA GLY A 135 -10.34 1.95 14.67
C GLY A 135 -10.78 3.13 13.81
N ALA A 136 -9.89 3.65 12.95
CA ALA A 136 -10.20 4.78 12.06
C ALA A 136 -11.31 4.43 11.06
N LYS A 137 -11.22 3.27 10.40
CA LYS A 137 -12.21 2.81 9.43
C LYS A 137 -13.60 2.66 10.07
N SER A 138 -13.66 2.12 11.29
CA SER A 138 -14.92 1.98 12.05
C SER A 138 -15.48 3.32 12.52
N THR A 139 -14.63 4.31 12.74
CA THR A 139 -15.06 5.68 13.10
C THR A 139 -15.66 6.41 11.90
N ILE A 140 -15.13 6.16 10.69
CA ILE A 140 -15.64 6.75 9.44
C ILE A 140 -17.06 6.23 9.15
N GLN A 141 -17.31 4.92 9.29
CA GLN A 141 -18.61 4.29 9.07
C GLN A 141 -18.91 3.25 10.17
N PRO A 142 -19.46 3.68 11.31
CA PRO A 142 -19.68 2.80 12.44
C PRO A 142 -20.62 1.63 12.11
N GLY A 143 -20.18 0.40 12.42
CA GLY A 143 -20.98 -0.81 12.29
C GLY A 143 -21.24 -1.28 10.86
N VAL A 144 -20.70 -0.61 9.84
CA VAL A 144 -20.94 -0.93 8.43
C VAL A 144 -19.97 -1.99 7.92
N HIS A 145 -18.68 -1.87 8.28
CA HIS A 145 -17.64 -2.78 7.81
C HIS A 145 -17.47 -3.97 8.76
N GLU A 146 -17.12 -5.13 8.21
CA GLU A 146 -16.75 -6.32 8.94
C GLU A 146 -15.27 -6.66 8.71
N TYR A 147 -14.61 -7.15 9.76
CA TYR A 147 -13.19 -7.49 9.74
C TYR A 147 -13.00 -8.95 10.11
N ALA A 148 -12.16 -9.65 9.38
CA ALA A 148 -11.63 -10.95 9.72
C ALA A 148 -10.10 -10.85 9.88
N LEU A 149 -9.50 -11.73 10.65
CA LEU A 149 -8.08 -11.74 10.93
C LEU A 149 -7.48 -13.10 10.61
N MET A 150 -6.37 -13.09 9.88
CA MET A 150 -5.56 -14.26 9.58
C MET A 150 -4.09 -14.00 9.93
N SER A 151 -3.36 -15.04 10.27
CA SER A 151 -1.90 -15.03 10.34
C SER A 151 -1.30 -15.87 9.23
N LEU A 152 -0.10 -15.45 8.77
CA LEU A 152 0.83 -16.27 8.02
C LEU A 152 1.97 -16.65 8.93
N ASP A 153 2.20 -17.92 9.13
CA ASP A 153 3.37 -18.43 9.82
C ASP A 153 4.29 -19.21 8.84
N SER A 154 5.33 -19.84 9.33
CA SER A 154 6.26 -20.65 8.51
C SER A 154 5.59 -21.89 7.89
N ARG A 155 4.46 -22.33 8.42
CA ARG A 155 3.75 -23.54 8.00
C ARG A 155 2.57 -23.27 7.09
N GLY A 156 1.96 -22.07 7.16
CA GLY A 156 0.81 -21.75 6.33
C GLY A 156 -0.02 -20.57 6.83
N ALA A 157 -1.30 -20.54 6.45
CA ALA A 157 -2.24 -19.49 6.78
C ALA A 157 -3.29 -20.00 7.79
N THR A 158 -3.55 -19.23 8.83
CA THR A 158 -4.49 -19.60 9.89
C THR A 158 -5.53 -18.50 10.11
N TRP A 159 -6.82 -18.85 10.14
CA TRP A 159 -7.88 -17.97 10.56
C TRP A 159 -7.85 -17.80 12.09
N LEU A 160 -7.79 -16.53 12.53
CA LEU A 160 -7.76 -16.18 13.95
C LEU A 160 -9.10 -15.60 14.43
N CYS A 161 -9.78 -14.84 13.56
CA CYS A 161 -11.07 -14.22 13.87
C CYS A 161 -11.94 -14.22 12.63
N ASP A 162 -13.16 -14.73 12.73
CA ASP A 162 -14.16 -14.64 11.68
C ASP A 162 -14.70 -13.21 11.54
N TYR A 163 -15.42 -12.92 10.44
CA TYR A 163 -15.96 -11.60 10.19
C TYR A 163 -16.80 -11.07 11.35
N THR A 164 -16.43 -9.90 11.83
CA THR A 164 -17.15 -9.18 12.90
C THR A 164 -16.99 -7.67 12.72
N ASN A 165 -18.01 -6.92 13.11
CA ASN A 165 -17.92 -5.45 13.25
C ASN A 165 -17.56 -5.03 14.68
N ASN A 166 -17.37 -5.99 15.59
CA ASN A 166 -16.93 -5.71 16.96
C ASN A 166 -15.42 -5.52 17.01
N ILE A 167 -14.99 -4.25 17.04
CA ILE A 167 -13.57 -3.87 17.04
C ILE A 167 -12.79 -4.46 18.21
N LYS A 168 -13.41 -4.53 19.40
CA LYS A 168 -12.74 -5.10 20.58
C LYS A 168 -12.38 -6.57 20.37
N THR A 169 -13.23 -7.32 19.69
CA THR A 169 -12.96 -8.71 19.33
C THR A 169 -11.77 -8.81 18.37
N VAL A 170 -11.74 -7.98 17.33
CA VAL A 170 -10.63 -7.96 16.36
C VAL A 170 -9.31 -7.61 17.05
N VAL A 171 -9.31 -6.54 17.88
CA VAL A 171 -8.11 -6.08 18.60
C VAL A 171 -7.63 -7.14 19.59
N SER A 172 -8.53 -7.82 20.30
CA SER A 172 -8.15 -8.89 21.23
C SER A 172 -7.44 -10.06 20.53
N HIS A 173 -7.92 -10.48 19.33
CA HIS A 173 -7.22 -11.49 18.54
C HIS A 173 -5.90 -10.98 17.99
N LEU A 174 -5.86 -9.71 17.55
CA LEU A 174 -4.65 -9.06 17.07
C LEU A 174 -3.55 -9.02 18.14
N GLU A 175 -3.90 -8.67 19.37
CA GLU A 175 -2.98 -8.67 20.51
C GLU A 175 -2.43 -10.07 20.80
N GLY A 176 -3.23 -11.11 20.60
CA GLY A 176 -2.84 -12.51 20.79
C GLY A 176 -1.84 -13.05 19.77
N ILE A 177 -1.60 -12.36 18.65
CA ILE A 177 -0.62 -12.78 17.64
C ILE A 177 0.80 -12.69 18.23
N THR A 178 1.58 -13.75 18.03
CA THR A 178 2.99 -13.82 18.45
C THR A 178 3.90 -14.02 17.25
N GLU A 179 5.17 -13.66 17.38
CA GLU A 179 6.19 -13.92 16.36
C GLU A 179 6.39 -15.44 16.20
N ASP A 180 6.46 -15.89 14.95
CA ASP A 180 6.89 -17.23 14.57
C ASP A 180 8.36 -17.17 14.17
N VAL A 181 9.20 -17.93 14.88
CA VAL A 181 10.64 -17.99 14.64
C VAL A 181 10.96 -19.40 14.13
N PRO A 182 11.04 -19.60 12.82
CA PRO A 182 11.36 -20.91 12.25
C PRO A 182 12.82 -21.29 12.52
N ASP A 183 13.07 -22.59 12.72
CA ASP A 183 14.42 -23.12 12.89
C ASP A 183 15.27 -22.93 11.62
N GLU A 184 14.65 -23.01 10.45
CA GLU A 184 15.28 -22.82 9.14
C GLU A 184 14.53 -21.77 8.30
N GLU A 185 15.28 -20.86 7.68
CA GLU A 185 14.70 -19.87 6.76
C GLU A 185 14.41 -20.50 5.40
N GLN A 186 13.18 -20.33 4.95
CA GLN A 186 12.72 -20.76 3.63
C GLN A 186 12.92 -19.65 2.63
N LYS A 187 13.62 -19.93 1.52
CA LYS A 187 13.82 -18.96 0.43
C LYS A 187 12.57 -18.68 -0.39
N THR A 188 11.56 -19.50 -0.28
CA THR A 188 10.26 -19.35 -0.97
C THR A 188 9.14 -19.67 -0.01
N TYR A 189 8.00 -18.99 -0.19
CA TYR A 189 6.78 -19.23 0.56
C TYR A 189 5.61 -19.46 -0.38
N ASP A 190 4.83 -20.52 -0.12
CA ASP A 190 3.66 -20.84 -0.96
C ASP A 190 2.43 -20.05 -0.50
N LEU A 191 2.03 -19.05 -1.31
CA LEU A 191 0.79 -18.29 -1.11
C LEU A 191 -0.48 -19.07 -1.51
N GLY A 192 -0.34 -20.23 -2.15
CA GLY A 192 -1.48 -21.03 -2.59
C GLY A 192 -2.40 -21.41 -1.43
N GLN A 193 -1.83 -21.80 -0.29
CA GLN A 193 -2.60 -22.15 0.92
C GLN A 193 -3.37 -20.96 1.51
N LEU A 194 -2.82 -19.74 1.45
CA LEU A 194 -3.51 -18.53 1.86
C LEU A 194 -4.78 -18.31 1.04
N PHE A 195 -4.63 -18.30 -0.28
CA PHE A 195 -5.77 -18.01 -1.17
C PHE A 195 -6.77 -19.16 -1.22
N GLU A 196 -6.34 -20.41 -1.03
CA GLU A 196 -7.23 -21.54 -0.83
C GLU A 196 -8.09 -21.37 0.45
N ALA A 197 -7.46 -21.02 1.57
CA ALA A 197 -8.16 -20.78 2.83
C ALA A 197 -9.14 -19.61 2.74
N ILE A 198 -8.76 -18.53 2.05
CA ILE A 198 -9.63 -17.39 1.78
C ILE A 198 -10.80 -17.82 0.90
N HIS A 199 -10.53 -18.43 -0.25
CA HIS A 199 -11.56 -18.85 -1.20
C HIS A 199 -12.58 -19.81 -0.58
N ALA A 200 -12.15 -20.70 0.33
CA ALA A 200 -13.03 -21.65 0.99
C ALA A 200 -14.02 -21.00 1.98
N ARG A 201 -13.71 -19.80 2.50
CA ARG A 201 -14.50 -19.16 3.56
C ARG A 201 -15.23 -17.90 3.16
N ILE A 202 -14.78 -17.20 2.11
CA ILE A 202 -15.45 -15.98 1.70
C ILE A 202 -16.67 -16.25 0.86
N THR A 203 -17.70 -15.43 1.06
CA THR A 203 -18.80 -15.33 0.11
C THR A 203 -18.44 -14.25 -0.90
N THR A 204 -18.36 -14.60 -2.17
CA THR A 204 -18.11 -13.60 -3.24
C THR A 204 -19.36 -12.76 -3.46
N PRO A 205 -19.21 -11.42 -3.59
CA PRO A 205 -20.33 -10.55 -3.92
C PRO A 205 -20.97 -10.89 -5.26
N ALA A 206 -22.30 -10.75 -5.35
CA ALA A 206 -23.00 -10.92 -6.62
C ALA A 206 -22.59 -9.82 -7.62
N ILE A 207 -22.19 -10.18 -8.84
CA ILE A 207 -21.64 -9.24 -9.82
C ILE A 207 -22.70 -8.19 -10.25
N ASN A 208 -23.95 -8.63 -10.46
CA ASN A 208 -25.01 -7.74 -10.97
C ASN A 208 -25.59 -6.80 -9.93
N GLN A 209 -25.54 -7.17 -8.66
CA GLN A 209 -26.06 -6.36 -7.54
C GLN A 209 -25.21 -6.61 -6.30
N PRO A 210 -24.02 -6.03 -6.24
CA PRO A 210 -23.13 -6.21 -5.10
C PRO A 210 -23.71 -5.52 -3.85
N MET A 211 -23.79 -6.27 -2.75
CA MET A 211 -24.21 -5.74 -1.45
C MET A 211 -23.02 -5.36 -0.56
N PHE A 212 -21.82 -5.80 -0.93
CA PHE A 212 -20.57 -5.52 -0.23
C PHE A 212 -19.39 -5.72 -1.20
N VAL A 213 -18.22 -5.28 -0.79
CA VAL A 213 -16.94 -5.63 -1.43
C VAL A 213 -16.15 -6.54 -0.51
N SER A 214 -15.46 -7.52 -1.08
CA SER A 214 -14.49 -8.36 -0.37
C SER A 214 -13.09 -7.77 -0.58
N ARG A 215 -12.36 -7.56 0.51
CA ARG A 215 -11.03 -6.96 0.46
C ARG A 215 -10.05 -7.75 1.31
N VAL A 216 -8.91 -8.07 0.75
CA VAL A 216 -7.78 -8.64 1.48
C VAL A 216 -6.71 -7.56 1.61
N ILE A 217 -6.21 -7.35 2.82
CA ILE A 217 -5.03 -6.52 3.10
C ILE A 217 -3.95 -7.46 3.61
N LEU A 218 -3.01 -7.81 2.75
CA LEU A 218 -1.88 -8.67 3.07
C LEU A 218 -0.72 -7.82 3.57
N ILE A 219 -0.26 -8.07 4.79
CA ILE A 219 0.95 -7.47 5.35
C ILE A 219 2.03 -8.54 5.33
N TYR A 220 2.92 -8.48 4.34
CA TYR A 220 4.00 -9.45 4.12
C TYR A 220 5.31 -8.91 4.69
N GLY A 221 5.99 -9.70 5.55
CA GLY A 221 7.12 -9.23 6.36
C GLY A 221 8.48 -9.85 6.02
N ARG A 222 8.55 -10.80 5.07
CA ARG A 222 9.76 -11.59 4.80
C ARG A 222 10.58 -10.95 3.70
N SER A 223 11.83 -10.67 4.00
CA SER A 223 12.81 -10.07 3.07
C SER A 223 13.63 -11.10 2.31
N ASN A 224 13.65 -12.35 2.80
CA ASN A 224 14.44 -13.46 2.27
C ASN A 224 13.58 -14.63 1.78
N SER A 225 12.26 -14.50 1.78
CA SER A 225 11.36 -15.56 1.36
C SER A 225 10.44 -15.06 0.24
N ILE A 226 10.73 -15.51 -0.98
CA ILE A 226 9.99 -15.07 -2.18
C ILE A 226 8.62 -15.73 -2.18
N PRO A 227 7.51 -14.93 -2.21
CA PRO A 227 6.18 -15.50 -2.32
C PRO A 227 5.96 -16.12 -3.71
N LYS A 228 5.46 -17.34 -3.75
CA LYS A 228 5.20 -18.07 -4.99
C LYS A 228 3.91 -18.88 -4.88
N PHE A 229 3.45 -19.37 -6.01
CA PHE A 229 2.38 -20.36 -6.07
C PHE A 229 2.97 -21.68 -6.58
N HIS A 230 3.14 -22.63 -5.68
CA HIS A 230 3.47 -23.99 -6.06
C HIS A 230 2.20 -24.73 -6.51
N THR A 231 1.12 -24.47 -5.80
CA THR A 231 -0.23 -24.94 -6.10
C THR A 231 -1.20 -23.82 -5.77
N GLY A 232 -2.43 -23.90 -6.27
CA GLY A 232 -3.48 -23.00 -5.76
C GLY A 232 -3.56 -21.62 -6.41
N GLN A 233 -2.75 -21.28 -7.43
CA GLN A 233 -2.89 -20.02 -8.20
C GLN A 233 -4.34 -19.78 -8.64
N LYS A 234 -5.05 -20.85 -9.06
CA LYS A 234 -6.47 -20.81 -9.45
C LYS A 234 -7.40 -20.15 -8.41
N TYR A 235 -7.05 -20.22 -7.13
CA TYR A 235 -7.89 -19.63 -6.08
C TYR A 235 -7.78 -18.09 -6.09
N LEU A 236 -6.57 -17.56 -6.30
CA LEU A 236 -6.39 -16.13 -6.50
C LEU A 236 -7.08 -15.68 -7.80
N ASP A 237 -6.90 -16.42 -8.89
CA ASP A 237 -7.50 -16.10 -10.19
C ASP A 237 -9.02 -16.03 -10.07
N ASN A 238 -9.66 -17.04 -9.46
CA ASN A 238 -11.10 -17.07 -9.24
C ASN A 238 -11.60 -15.89 -8.38
N LEU A 239 -10.80 -15.47 -7.39
CA LEU A 239 -11.14 -14.33 -6.53
C LEU A 239 -11.05 -13.01 -7.31
N THR A 240 -9.99 -12.83 -8.09
CA THR A 240 -9.73 -11.60 -8.85
C THR A 240 -10.63 -11.44 -10.07
N GLU A 241 -11.24 -12.53 -10.59
CA GLU A 241 -12.30 -12.47 -11.60
C GLU A 241 -13.54 -11.72 -11.10
N ASN A 242 -13.77 -11.70 -9.76
CA ASN A 242 -14.87 -10.93 -9.21
C ASN A 242 -14.51 -9.44 -9.12
N PRO A 243 -15.25 -8.55 -9.82
CA PRO A 243 -14.93 -7.12 -9.83
C PRO A 243 -15.10 -6.42 -8.47
N CYS A 244 -15.75 -7.06 -7.51
CA CYS A 244 -15.90 -6.59 -6.13
C CYS A 244 -14.91 -7.23 -5.15
N PHE A 245 -13.92 -7.96 -5.65
CA PHE A 245 -12.79 -8.43 -4.86
C PHE A 245 -11.59 -7.53 -5.05
N PHE A 246 -10.89 -7.22 -3.96
CA PHE A 246 -9.70 -6.35 -3.93
C PHE A 246 -8.61 -6.99 -3.09
N LEU A 247 -7.40 -6.98 -3.62
CA LEU A 247 -6.19 -7.37 -2.89
C LEU A 247 -5.27 -6.16 -2.77
N ASP A 248 -4.98 -5.76 -1.54
CA ASP A 248 -3.96 -4.75 -1.25
C ASP A 248 -2.81 -5.40 -0.48
N VAL A 249 -1.60 -4.92 -0.72
CA VAL A 249 -0.41 -5.47 -0.07
C VAL A 249 0.43 -4.37 0.55
N LEU A 250 0.87 -4.61 1.78
CA LEU A 250 1.86 -3.82 2.48
C LEU A 250 3.10 -4.69 2.70
N PHE A 251 4.14 -4.48 1.90
CA PHE A 251 5.41 -5.19 2.03
C PHE A 251 6.31 -4.47 3.02
N VAL A 252 6.47 -5.06 4.21
CA VAL A 252 7.24 -4.49 5.33
C VAL A 252 8.56 -5.22 5.47
N HIS A 253 9.61 -4.71 4.83
CA HIS A 253 10.87 -5.43 4.60
C HIS A 253 12.06 -4.83 5.38
N GLU A 254 13.15 -5.58 5.46
CA GLU A 254 14.44 -5.09 5.92
C GLU A 254 14.97 -3.97 5.00
N PRO A 255 15.88 -3.11 5.48
CA PRO A 255 16.60 -2.22 4.59
C PRO A 255 17.23 -3.02 3.44
N ALA A 256 17.00 -2.58 2.18
CA ALA A 256 17.52 -3.26 1.01
C ALA A 256 19.07 -3.34 1.08
N SER A 257 19.60 -4.55 0.86
CA SER A 257 21.04 -4.83 0.86
C SER A 257 21.33 -6.01 -0.06
N ASP A 258 22.61 -6.22 -0.39
CA ASP A 258 23.05 -7.38 -1.17
C ASP A 258 22.82 -8.73 -0.46
N ASP A 259 22.57 -8.67 0.86
CA ASP A 259 22.36 -9.87 1.69
C ASP A 259 20.90 -10.32 1.77
N ASN A 260 19.95 -9.56 1.16
CA ASN A 260 18.55 -9.91 1.18
C ASN A 260 17.93 -9.94 -0.23
N MET A 261 16.71 -10.49 -0.34
CA MET A 261 16.02 -10.67 -1.62
C MET A 261 14.85 -9.68 -1.79
N CYS A 262 14.88 -8.51 -1.14
CA CYS A 262 13.77 -7.56 -1.14
C CYS A 262 13.25 -7.21 -2.53
N GLU A 263 14.13 -6.99 -3.52
CA GLU A 263 13.74 -6.68 -4.90
C GLU A 263 13.00 -7.85 -5.56
N ALA A 264 13.49 -9.07 -5.39
CA ALA A 264 12.85 -10.26 -5.94
C ALA A 264 11.50 -10.53 -5.27
N VAL A 265 11.42 -10.35 -3.95
CA VAL A 265 10.16 -10.46 -3.19
C VAL A 265 9.16 -9.42 -3.67
N TYR A 266 9.58 -8.16 -3.81
CA TYR A 266 8.70 -7.09 -4.29
C TYR A 266 8.19 -7.34 -5.71
N ALA A 267 9.03 -7.86 -6.60
CA ALA A 267 8.63 -8.18 -7.96
C ALA A 267 7.50 -9.23 -8.00
N GLU A 268 7.59 -10.29 -7.18
CA GLU A 268 6.54 -11.30 -7.08
C GLU A 268 5.26 -10.76 -6.39
N ILE A 269 5.40 -9.90 -5.39
CA ILE A 269 4.26 -9.22 -4.76
C ILE A 269 3.57 -8.30 -5.76
N ALA A 270 4.33 -7.53 -6.56
CA ALA A 270 3.76 -6.66 -7.57
C ALA A 270 3.01 -7.45 -8.67
N ALA A 271 3.44 -8.68 -8.97
CA ALA A 271 2.78 -9.56 -9.91
C ALA A 271 1.42 -10.10 -9.41
N LEU A 272 1.09 -9.97 -8.13
CA LEU A 272 -0.23 -10.33 -7.59
C LEU A 272 -1.34 -9.39 -8.09
N ASP A 273 -1.00 -8.18 -8.52
CA ASP A 273 -1.98 -7.23 -9.08
C ASP A 273 -2.25 -7.51 -10.56
N THR A 274 -3.15 -8.43 -10.82
CA THR A 274 -3.62 -8.75 -12.18
C THR A 274 -4.67 -7.76 -12.70
N THR A 275 -5.24 -6.91 -11.83
CA THR A 275 -6.39 -6.04 -12.14
C THR A 275 -6.04 -4.57 -12.25
N SER A 276 -4.85 -4.16 -11.85
CA SER A 276 -4.39 -2.76 -11.70
C SER A 276 -5.19 -1.92 -10.68
N TYR A 277 -6.02 -2.55 -9.84
CA TYR A 277 -6.78 -1.89 -8.79
C TYR A 277 -6.23 -2.12 -7.39
N SER A 278 -5.25 -2.99 -7.25
CA SER A 278 -4.55 -3.22 -5.99
C SER A 278 -3.71 -2.01 -5.61
N TYR A 279 -3.60 -1.75 -4.31
CA TYR A 279 -2.59 -0.86 -3.77
C TYR A 279 -1.49 -1.73 -3.17
N ILE A 280 -0.28 -1.62 -3.73
CA ILE A 280 0.90 -2.36 -3.30
C ILE A 280 1.93 -1.35 -2.82
N PHE A 281 2.20 -1.36 -1.52
CA PHE A 281 3.13 -0.42 -0.89
C PHE A 281 4.34 -1.15 -0.34
N GLU A 282 5.50 -0.61 -0.64
CA GLU A 282 6.78 -1.02 -0.08
C GLU A 282 7.13 -0.13 1.11
N VAL A 283 7.48 -0.75 2.24
CA VAL A 283 7.86 -0.08 3.48
C VAL A 283 9.10 -0.75 4.06
N GLY A 284 10.21 -0.01 4.09
CA GLY A 284 11.36 -0.41 4.91
C GLY A 284 11.08 -0.17 6.40
N ARG A 285 12.13 -0.02 7.21
CA ARG A 285 12.01 0.18 8.66
C ARG A 285 11.72 1.65 9.05
N ASN A 286 10.87 2.34 8.28
CA ASN A 286 10.45 3.72 8.53
C ASN A 286 9.04 3.74 9.15
N PRO A 287 8.88 4.14 10.43
CA PRO A 287 7.59 4.15 11.12
C PRO A 287 6.56 5.09 10.46
N ALA A 288 6.97 6.29 10.04
CA ALA A 288 6.07 7.26 9.42
C ALA A 288 5.50 6.69 8.10
N LYS A 289 6.38 6.15 7.24
CA LYS A 289 5.97 5.54 5.96
C LYS A 289 5.02 4.35 6.17
N LEU A 290 5.22 3.56 7.25
CA LEU A 290 4.34 2.46 7.60
C LEU A 290 2.92 2.97 7.92
N HIS A 291 2.80 3.98 8.78
CA HIS A 291 1.53 4.59 9.14
C HIS A 291 0.86 5.28 7.93
N ASP A 292 1.61 6.05 7.15
CA ASP A 292 1.10 6.75 5.97
C ASP A 292 0.53 5.80 4.93
N ASN A 293 1.26 4.71 4.62
CA ASN A 293 0.80 3.74 3.64
C ASN A 293 -0.42 2.96 4.14
N MET A 294 -0.47 2.60 5.43
CA MET A 294 -1.67 1.99 6.01
C MET A 294 -2.86 2.95 6.00
N ALA A 295 -2.63 4.25 6.25
CA ALA A 295 -3.68 5.28 6.19
C ALA A 295 -4.25 5.45 4.77
N LYS A 296 -3.45 5.33 3.71
CA LYS A 296 -3.93 5.35 2.32
C LYS A 296 -4.92 4.22 2.02
N LEU A 297 -4.80 3.09 2.73
CA LEU A 297 -5.73 1.97 2.62
C LEU A 297 -7.09 2.21 3.29
N LEU A 298 -7.27 3.31 4.04
CA LEU A 298 -8.59 3.72 4.54
C LEU A 298 -9.56 4.07 3.41
N ALA A 299 -9.05 4.49 2.26
CA ALA A 299 -9.88 4.79 1.09
C ALA A 299 -10.62 3.55 0.60
N HIS A 300 -11.92 3.73 0.30
CA HIS A 300 -12.75 2.64 -0.20
C HIS A 300 -12.27 2.18 -1.59
N PRO A 301 -12.11 0.87 -1.84
CA PRO A 301 -11.52 0.38 -3.10
C PRO A 301 -12.26 0.83 -4.37
N LEU A 302 -13.58 0.98 -4.32
CA LEU A 302 -14.39 1.45 -5.47
C LEU A 302 -14.32 2.97 -5.70
N GLN A 303 -13.84 3.74 -4.71
CA GLN A 303 -13.84 5.20 -4.77
C GLN A 303 -12.43 5.79 -4.93
N ARG A 304 -11.40 4.99 -4.67
CA ARG A 304 -10.02 5.45 -4.82
C ARG A 304 -9.57 5.41 -6.28
N PRO A 305 -8.68 6.32 -6.71
CA PRO A 305 -8.05 6.26 -8.02
C PRO A 305 -7.15 5.02 -8.16
N LEU A 306 -6.67 4.73 -9.36
CA LEU A 306 -5.59 3.75 -9.53
C LEU A 306 -4.35 4.22 -8.77
N GLN A 307 -3.56 3.30 -8.23
CA GLN A 307 -2.40 3.65 -7.41
C GLN A 307 -1.42 4.58 -8.14
N LYS A 308 -1.19 4.37 -9.44
CA LYS A 308 -0.32 5.21 -10.27
C LYS A 308 -0.84 6.65 -10.44
N ASP A 309 -2.14 6.86 -10.31
CA ASP A 309 -2.82 8.15 -10.48
C ASP A 309 -3.15 8.79 -9.11
N ALA A 310 -2.81 8.11 -8.01
CA ALA A 310 -3.13 8.56 -6.65
C ALA A 310 -2.09 9.56 -6.15
N PHE A 311 -2.50 10.82 -6.00
CA PHE A 311 -1.70 11.87 -5.37
C PHE A 311 -2.33 12.23 -4.03
N TYR A 312 -1.67 11.84 -2.95
CA TYR A 312 -2.07 12.24 -1.60
C TYR A 312 -1.24 13.46 -1.20
N THR A 313 -1.76 14.66 -1.45
CA THR A 313 -1.13 15.91 -1.00
C THR A 313 -1.88 16.39 0.24
N PHE A 314 -1.24 16.40 1.38
CA PHE A 314 -1.75 17.12 2.54
C PHE A 314 -1.44 18.61 2.32
N ILE A 315 -2.46 19.39 1.96
CA ILE A 315 -2.34 20.85 1.92
C ILE A 315 -2.31 21.30 3.37
N SER A 316 -1.12 21.62 3.88
CA SER A 316 -0.99 22.39 5.10
C SER A 316 -1.59 23.77 4.83
N SER A 317 -2.81 24.03 5.35
CA SER A 317 -3.42 25.34 5.30
C SER A 317 -2.62 26.25 6.23
N THR A 318 -1.56 26.88 5.73
CA THR A 318 -0.98 28.05 6.32
C THR A 318 -2.04 29.14 6.24
N VAL A 319 -2.77 29.35 7.33
CA VAL A 319 -3.60 30.54 7.53
C VAL A 319 -2.63 31.72 7.57
N THR A 320 -2.50 32.40 6.45
CA THR A 320 -1.89 33.76 6.40
C THR A 320 -2.85 34.69 7.13
N GLN A 321 -2.58 34.97 8.39
CA GLN A 321 -3.18 36.12 9.07
C GLN A 321 -2.59 37.38 8.41
N GLU A 322 -3.36 38.01 7.51
CA GLU A 322 -3.09 39.40 7.12
C GLU A 322 -3.34 40.28 8.35
N VAL A 323 -2.26 40.75 8.95
CA VAL A 323 -2.30 41.81 9.94
C VAL A 323 -2.59 43.11 9.19
N HIS A 324 -3.85 43.54 9.18
CA HIS A 324 -4.22 44.90 8.80
C HIS A 324 -3.69 45.84 9.90
N THR A 325 -2.52 46.43 9.66
CA THR A 325 -2.07 47.66 10.37
C THR A 325 -2.79 48.83 9.70
N ASN A 326 -3.85 49.32 10.35
CA ASN A 326 -4.39 50.66 10.06
C ASN A 326 -3.45 51.67 10.71
N VAL A 327 -2.91 52.58 9.89
CA VAL A 327 -2.33 53.86 10.27
C VAL A 327 -3.39 54.94 10.07
#